data_b1f9aab7afe058fe60d22da0ae68e25a
#
_entry.id   b1f9aab7afe058fe60d22da0ae68e25a
#
_cell.length_a   1.000
_cell.length_b   1.000
_cell.length_c   1.000
_cell.angle_alpha   90.00
_cell.angle_beta   90.00
_cell.angle_gamma   90.00
#
_symmetry.space_group_name_H-M   'P 1'
#
loop_
_entity.id
_entity.type
_entity.pdbx_description
1 polymer ?
#
loop_
_entity_poly.entity_id
_entity_poly.type
_entity_poly.pdbx_seq_one_letter_code
_entity_poly.pdbx_strand_id
1 'polypeptide(L)'
;MKEQIEAIQTEALAQIAVAGDERSLDDARVAVLGKKGTLTLVAAGIKDVPKEDKAAVGQLLNAARSAITAALEEKQIALREIADRAALAGIDVTLPARQVSTGSLHPLTLIRDEAIRILRRMGFALADGPEIEDEFHCFDALNTPTDHPARNEKDTFYFDSGKLLRTHTSSVQVRTMETQTPPIRIIAPGSAYRRDEIDATHLSVFNQLEGLYVGTDVSLPDLKGTLEYFLHELFGPATEVRFRPHFFPFTEPTKTCCGKLPVA
;
A
#
# COMPACT_ATOMS: atom_id res chain seq x y z
N MET A 1 24.88 41.38 -51.68
CA MET A 1 23.94 40.66 -50.76
C MET A 1 24.27 39.19 -50.60
N LYS A 2 24.60 38.43 -51.66
CA LYS A 2 25.02 37.04 -51.55
C LYS A 2 26.24 36.85 -50.64
N GLU A 3 27.31 37.63 -50.90
CA GLU A 3 28.53 37.63 -50.06
C GLU A 3 28.28 38.00 -48.60
N GLN A 4 27.32 38.93 -48.36
CA GLN A 4 26.94 39.30 -47.00
C GLN A 4 26.25 38.18 -46.23
N ILE A 5 25.38 37.39 -46.88
CA ILE A 5 24.72 36.22 -46.26
C ILE A 5 25.75 35.16 -45.90
N GLU A 6 26.69 34.86 -46.81
CA GLU A 6 27.77 33.90 -46.58
C GLU A 6 28.73 34.34 -45.46
N ALA A 7 29.07 35.65 -45.40
CA ALA A 7 29.89 36.20 -44.33
C ALA A 7 29.18 36.08 -42.95
N ILE A 8 27.88 36.42 -42.89
CA ILE A 8 27.07 36.30 -41.65
C ILE A 8 26.94 34.86 -41.23
N GLN A 9 26.72 33.93 -42.19
CA GLN A 9 26.66 32.51 -41.88
C GLN A 9 27.99 32.01 -41.28
N THR A 10 29.11 32.35 -41.88
CA THR A 10 30.44 31.93 -41.41
C THR A 10 30.73 32.49 -40.02
N GLU A 11 30.45 33.77 -39.80
CA GLU A 11 30.64 34.41 -38.49
C GLU A 11 29.72 33.80 -37.40
N ALA A 12 28.44 33.56 -37.74
CA ALA A 12 27.47 32.92 -36.84
C ALA A 12 27.91 31.50 -36.41
N LEU A 13 28.37 30.70 -37.39
CA LEU A 13 28.87 29.36 -37.12
C LEU A 13 30.12 29.37 -36.24
N ALA A 14 31.02 30.36 -36.45
CA ALA A 14 32.19 30.53 -35.61
C ALA A 14 31.82 30.93 -34.17
N GLN A 15 30.85 31.84 -33.99
CA GLN A 15 30.36 32.24 -32.66
C GLN A 15 29.70 31.06 -31.92
N ILE A 16 28.86 30.26 -32.61
CA ILE A 16 28.23 29.07 -32.07
C ILE A 16 29.28 28.04 -31.65
N ALA A 17 30.33 27.83 -32.46
CA ALA A 17 31.39 26.86 -32.15
C ALA A 17 32.16 27.21 -30.86
N VAL A 18 32.39 28.49 -30.61
CA VAL A 18 33.14 29.00 -29.44
C VAL A 18 32.26 29.08 -28.18
N ALA A 19 30.93 29.08 -28.31
CA ALA A 19 30.04 29.14 -27.15
C ALA A 19 30.33 28.04 -26.16
N GLY A 20 30.65 28.40 -24.90
CA GLY A 20 31.04 27.48 -23.83
C GLY A 20 29.90 27.14 -22.85
N ASP A 21 28.80 27.87 -22.89
CA ASP A 21 27.63 27.69 -22.01
C ASP A 21 26.32 28.07 -22.74
N GLU A 22 25.19 27.70 -22.14
CA GLU A 22 23.85 27.96 -22.72
C GLU A 22 23.56 29.44 -22.89
N ARG A 23 24.12 30.32 -22.04
CA ARG A 23 23.91 31.76 -22.10
C ARG A 23 24.64 32.37 -23.31
N SER A 24 25.91 32.04 -23.51
CA SER A 24 26.67 32.49 -24.66
C SER A 24 26.11 31.97 -25.98
N LEU A 25 25.53 30.75 -25.97
CA LEU A 25 24.84 30.15 -27.11
C LEU A 25 23.53 30.90 -27.42
N ASP A 26 22.76 31.29 -26.42
CA ASP A 26 21.51 32.06 -26.59
C ASP A 26 21.82 33.49 -27.05
N ASP A 27 22.88 34.13 -26.53
CA ASP A 27 23.35 35.43 -26.98
C ASP A 27 23.73 35.41 -28.48
N ALA A 28 24.44 34.36 -28.91
CA ALA A 28 24.78 34.17 -30.34
C ALA A 28 23.50 33.96 -31.19
N ARG A 29 22.55 33.18 -30.70
CA ARG A 29 21.24 32.98 -31.35
C ARG A 29 20.49 34.31 -31.53
N VAL A 30 20.41 35.12 -30.47
CA VAL A 30 19.71 36.40 -30.48
C VAL A 30 20.42 37.40 -31.40
N ALA A 31 21.76 37.44 -31.41
CA ALA A 31 22.55 38.32 -32.27
C ALA A 31 22.33 38.05 -33.77
N VAL A 32 22.10 36.79 -34.15
CA VAL A 32 21.96 36.39 -35.56
C VAL A 32 20.49 36.26 -35.97
N LEU A 33 19.67 35.53 -35.20
CA LEU A 33 18.29 35.17 -35.56
C LEU A 33 17.22 35.99 -34.82
N GLY A 34 17.63 36.85 -33.86
CA GLY A 34 16.70 37.69 -33.10
C GLY A 34 15.96 38.72 -33.96
N LYS A 35 14.99 39.42 -33.37
CA LYS A 35 14.21 40.47 -34.08
C LYS A 35 15.08 41.58 -34.72
N LYS A 36 16.23 41.86 -34.11
CA LYS A 36 17.25 42.81 -34.62
C LYS A 36 18.53 42.07 -35.04
N GLY A 37 18.46 40.77 -35.24
CA GLY A 37 19.61 39.96 -35.60
C GLY A 37 20.11 40.26 -37.02
N THR A 38 21.41 40.03 -37.22
CA THR A 38 22.09 40.37 -38.48
C THR A 38 21.44 39.68 -39.67
N LEU A 39 21.08 38.43 -39.59
CA LEU A 39 20.41 37.69 -40.68
C LEU A 39 18.98 38.19 -40.91
N THR A 40 18.28 38.59 -39.85
CA THR A 40 16.91 39.11 -39.93
C THR A 40 16.88 40.49 -40.59
N LEU A 41 17.90 41.34 -40.32
CA LEU A 41 18.05 42.67 -40.97
C LEU A 41 18.36 42.51 -42.47
N VAL A 42 19.23 41.59 -42.84
CA VAL A 42 19.51 41.30 -44.27
C VAL A 42 18.28 40.73 -44.99
N ALA A 43 17.49 39.88 -44.29
CA ALA A 43 16.24 39.37 -44.83
C ALA A 43 15.22 40.51 -45.11
N ALA A 44 15.15 41.52 -44.29
CA ALA A 44 14.28 42.70 -44.51
C ALA A 44 14.65 43.47 -45.77
N GLY A 45 15.94 43.50 -46.14
CA GLY A 45 16.47 44.16 -47.35
C GLY A 45 16.21 43.43 -48.68
N ILE A 46 15.62 42.22 -48.66
CA ILE A 46 15.27 41.48 -49.89
C ILE A 46 14.24 42.24 -50.75
N LYS A 47 13.51 43.17 -50.17
CA LYS A 47 12.53 43.96 -50.90
C LYS A 47 13.15 44.79 -51.98
N ASP A 48 14.40 45.26 -51.81
CA ASP A 48 15.15 46.15 -52.68
C ASP A 48 15.97 45.41 -53.75
N VAL A 49 15.91 44.06 -53.81
CA VAL A 49 16.65 43.25 -54.80
C VAL A 49 15.86 43.12 -56.10
N PRO A 50 16.51 43.15 -57.28
CA PRO A 50 15.88 42.95 -58.60
C PRO A 50 15.12 41.61 -58.62
N LYS A 51 13.98 41.54 -59.37
CA LYS A 51 13.09 40.39 -59.41
C LYS A 51 13.78 39.08 -59.80
N GLU A 52 14.81 39.19 -60.67
CA GLU A 52 15.54 38.02 -61.20
C GLU A 52 16.43 37.36 -60.15
N ASP A 53 16.96 38.10 -59.16
CA ASP A 53 17.85 37.59 -58.12
C ASP A 53 17.11 37.22 -56.83
N LYS A 54 15.82 37.61 -56.66
CA LYS A 54 15.05 37.38 -55.41
C LYS A 54 14.96 35.92 -55.03
N ALA A 55 14.72 35.05 -55.98
CA ALA A 55 14.59 33.61 -55.74
C ALA A 55 15.91 32.98 -55.25
N ALA A 56 17.02 33.36 -55.89
CA ALA A 56 18.34 32.85 -55.53
C ALA A 56 18.81 33.37 -54.14
N VAL A 57 18.56 34.64 -53.84
CA VAL A 57 18.89 35.25 -52.53
C VAL A 57 18.00 34.64 -51.44
N GLY A 58 16.71 34.40 -51.72
CA GLY A 58 15.78 33.72 -50.79
C GLY A 58 16.20 32.30 -50.45
N GLN A 59 16.66 31.53 -51.44
CA GLN A 59 17.18 30.19 -51.22
C GLN A 59 18.45 30.18 -50.37
N LEU A 60 19.41 31.07 -50.64
CA LEU A 60 20.64 31.23 -49.85
C LEU A 60 20.33 31.62 -48.40
N LEU A 61 19.38 32.52 -48.20
CA LEU A 61 18.99 32.96 -46.85
C LEU A 61 18.33 31.82 -46.05
N ASN A 62 17.48 31.04 -46.70
CA ASN A 62 16.87 29.87 -46.05
C ASN A 62 17.92 28.80 -45.77
N ALA A 63 18.85 28.55 -46.66
CA ALA A 63 19.95 27.61 -46.46
C ALA A 63 20.85 28.05 -45.29
N ALA A 64 21.22 29.33 -45.22
CA ALA A 64 21.99 29.87 -44.12
C ALA A 64 21.25 29.77 -42.79
N ARG A 65 19.96 30.09 -42.79
CA ARG A 65 19.11 29.97 -41.58
C ARG A 65 19.03 28.53 -41.09
N SER A 66 18.81 27.60 -41.99
CA SER A 66 18.74 26.16 -41.64
C SER A 66 20.08 25.66 -41.09
N ALA A 67 21.21 26.05 -41.70
CA ALA A 67 22.53 25.67 -41.24
C ALA A 67 22.85 26.22 -39.85
N ILE A 68 22.51 27.49 -39.59
CA ILE A 68 22.70 28.12 -38.29
C ILE A 68 21.80 27.47 -37.22
N THR A 69 20.54 27.19 -37.56
CA THR A 69 19.62 26.52 -36.62
C THR A 69 20.10 25.11 -36.26
N ALA A 70 20.54 24.35 -37.25
CA ALA A 70 21.09 23.01 -37.02
C ALA A 70 22.35 23.05 -36.14
N ALA A 71 23.26 23.98 -36.37
CA ALA A 71 24.46 24.16 -35.56
C ALA A 71 24.14 24.59 -34.11
N LEU A 72 23.11 25.42 -33.90
CA LEU A 72 22.63 25.79 -32.57
C LEU A 72 22.08 24.61 -31.81
N GLU A 73 21.22 23.77 -32.45
CA GLU A 73 20.64 22.56 -31.85
C GLU A 73 21.72 21.54 -31.50
N GLU A 74 22.66 21.28 -32.40
CA GLU A 74 23.78 20.35 -32.15
C GLU A 74 24.64 20.84 -30.96
N LYS A 75 24.98 22.14 -30.92
CA LYS A 75 25.78 22.71 -29.82
C LYS A 75 25.01 22.66 -28.49
N GLN A 76 23.70 22.92 -28.52
CA GLN A 76 22.88 22.87 -27.33
C GLN A 76 22.82 21.44 -26.74
N ILE A 77 22.69 20.43 -27.58
CA ILE A 77 22.74 19.02 -27.15
C ILE A 77 24.10 18.73 -26.53
N ALA A 78 25.20 19.11 -27.19
CA ALA A 78 26.54 18.89 -26.68
C ALA A 78 26.80 19.56 -25.31
N LEU A 79 26.33 20.78 -25.12
CA LEU A 79 26.46 21.51 -23.84
C LEU A 79 25.64 20.83 -22.73
N ARG A 80 24.44 20.36 -23.04
CA ARG A 80 23.63 19.60 -22.09
C ARG A 80 24.29 18.26 -21.69
N GLU A 81 24.82 17.51 -22.65
CA GLU A 81 25.54 16.28 -22.36
C GLU A 81 26.76 16.50 -21.45
N ILE A 82 27.47 17.61 -21.64
CA ILE A 82 28.61 18.00 -20.79
C ILE A 82 28.11 18.33 -19.37
N ALA A 83 27.02 19.10 -19.25
CA ALA A 83 26.43 19.48 -17.98
C ALA A 83 25.90 18.25 -17.21
N ASP A 84 25.19 17.37 -17.91
CA ASP A 84 24.67 16.12 -17.34
C ASP A 84 25.82 15.21 -16.87
N ARG A 85 26.85 15.05 -17.69
CA ARG A 85 28.05 14.28 -17.32
C ARG A 85 28.75 14.88 -16.10
N ALA A 86 28.86 16.19 -16.02
CA ALA A 86 29.45 16.88 -14.86
C ALA A 86 28.58 16.69 -13.59
N ALA A 87 27.26 16.77 -13.72
CA ALA A 87 26.33 16.55 -12.62
C ALA A 87 26.38 15.11 -12.10
N LEU A 88 26.51 14.13 -13.02
CA LEU A 88 26.58 12.71 -12.68
C LEU A 88 27.98 12.30 -12.13
N ALA A 89 29.05 13.01 -12.47
CA ALA A 89 30.40 12.70 -12.03
C ALA A 89 30.59 12.73 -10.50
N GLY A 90 29.71 13.48 -9.79
CA GLY A 90 29.70 13.54 -8.33
C GLY A 90 28.88 12.45 -7.65
N ILE A 91 28.17 11.62 -8.42
CA ILE A 91 27.27 10.59 -7.90
C ILE A 91 28.00 9.23 -7.95
N ASP A 92 28.33 8.71 -6.79
CA ASP A 92 28.88 7.35 -6.69
C ASP A 92 27.75 6.31 -6.77
N VAL A 93 27.58 5.72 -7.96
CA VAL A 93 26.55 4.69 -8.22
C VAL A 93 26.88 3.34 -7.59
N THR A 94 28.10 3.17 -7.03
CA THR A 94 28.47 1.96 -6.32
C THR A 94 28.02 1.96 -4.87
N LEU A 95 27.64 3.12 -4.34
CA LEU A 95 27.07 3.21 -3.01
C LEU A 95 25.72 2.44 -2.95
N PRO A 96 25.53 1.62 -1.91
CA PRO A 96 24.27 0.90 -1.75
C PRO A 96 23.10 1.90 -1.65
N ALA A 97 21.99 1.55 -2.27
CA ALA A 97 20.75 2.33 -2.13
C ALA A 97 20.39 2.43 -0.64
N ARG A 98 19.78 3.58 -0.25
CA ARG A 98 19.26 3.73 1.10
C ARG A 98 18.29 2.60 1.38
N GLN A 99 18.60 1.75 2.35
CA GLN A 99 17.70 0.67 2.75
C GLN A 99 16.40 1.30 3.25
N VAL A 100 15.33 1.04 2.53
CA VAL A 100 13.98 1.33 3.03
C VAL A 100 13.71 0.27 4.10
N SER A 101 13.46 0.69 5.34
CA SER A 101 13.06 -0.24 6.39
C SER A 101 11.74 -0.89 5.96
N THR A 102 11.79 -2.19 5.73
CA THR A 102 10.56 -2.98 5.53
C THR A 102 9.81 -3.01 6.85
N GLY A 103 8.53 -2.63 6.83
CA GLY A 103 7.67 -2.77 8.00
C GLY A 103 7.55 -4.24 8.41
N SER A 104 7.17 -4.50 9.65
CA SER A 104 6.85 -5.84 10.16
C SER A 104 5.37 -5.93 10.52
N LEU A 105 4.80 -7.14 10.46
CA LEU A 105 3.45 -7.38 10.93
C LEU A 105 3.41 -7.31 12.46
N HIS A 106 2.29 -6.81 12.99
CA HIS A 106 2.06 -6.80 14.42
C HIS A 106 2.04 -8.23 14.99
N PRO A 107 2.60 -8.52 16.18
CA PRO A 107 2.61 -9.86 16.75
C PRO A 107 1.24 -10.53 16.84
N LEU A 108 0.18 -9.80 17.19
CA LEU A 108 -1.19 -10.32 17.19
C LEU A 108 -1.66 -10.76 15.80
N THR A 109 -1.27 -10.04 14.75
CA THR A 109 -1.58 -10.42 13.37
C THR A 109 -0.89 -11.74 13.00
N LEU A 110 0.39 -11.88 13.35
CA LEU A 110 1.15 -13.10 13.10
C LEU A 110 0.50 -14.33 13.79
N ILE A 111 0.17 -14.20 15.07
CA ILE A 111 -0.47 -15.29 15.84
C ILE A 111 -1.85 -15.62 15.28
N ARG A 112 -2.66 -14.61 14.96
CA ARG A 112 -3.98 -14.78 14.36
C ARG A 112 -3.90 -15.52 13.02
N ASP A 113 -3.01 -15.09 12.15
CA ASP A 113 -2.87 -15.66 10.82
C ASP A 113 -2.34 -17.10 10.88
N GLU A 114 -1.46 -17.41 11.83
CA GLU A 114 -0.99 -18.75 12.09
C GLU A 114 -2.10 -19.64 12.64
N ALA A 115 -2.88 -19.18 13.61
CA ALA A 115 -4.03 -19.89 14.15
C ALA A 115 -5.08 -20.21 13.06
N ILE A 116 -5.39 -19.22 12.21
CA ILE A 116 -6.27 -19.40 11.05
C ILE A 116 -5.69 -20.45 10.09
N ARG A 117 -4.41 -20.40 9.80
CA ARG A 117 -3.73 -21.35 8.90
C ARG A 117 -3.86 -22.79 9.41
N ILE A 118 -3.63 -23.00 10.70
CA ILE A 118 -3.74 -24.33 11.32
C ILE A 118 -5.17 -24.86 11.21
N LEU A 119 -6.16 -24.07 11.63
CA LEU A 119 -7.56 -24.48 11.65
C LEU A 119 -8.14 -24.67 10.24
N ARG A 120 -7.73 -23.87 9.26
CA ARG A 120 -8.10 -24.08 7.85
C ARG A 120 -7.58 -25.40 7.30
N ARG A 121 -6.40 -25.86 7.70
CA ARG A 121 -5.88 -27.21 7.35
C ARG A 121 -6.73 -28.33 7.95
N MET A 122 -7.41 -28.06 9.05
CA MET A 122 -8.37 -28.98 9.67
C MET A 122 -9.78 -28.89 9.03
N GLY A 123 -9.97 -28.09 7.99
CA GLY A 123 -11.24 -27.96 7.27
C GLY A 123 -12.19 -26.89 7.82
N PHE A 124 -11.72 -26.00 8.69
CA PHE A 124 -12.53 -24.86 9.13
C PHE A 124 -12.51 -23.73 8.09
N ALA A 125 -13.68 -23.21 7.76
CA ALA A 125 -13.85 -22.00 6.97
C ALA A 125 -13.74 -20.75 7.85
N LEU A 126 -13.21 -19.67 7.31
CA LEU A 126 -13.20 -18.39 8.01
C LEU A 126 -14.59 -17.74 7.89
N ALA A 127 -15.16 -17.36 9.01
CA ALA A 127 -16.38 -16.56 9.09
C ALA A 127 -16.07 -15.20 9.72
N ASP A 128 -16.77 -14.17 9.25
CA ASP A 128 -16.65 -12.81 9.76
C ASP A 128 -18.03 -12.27 10.10
N GLY A 129 -18.08 -11.26 10.96
CA GLY A 129 -19.29 -10.59 11.39
C GLY A 129 -19.04 -9.20 11.96
N PRO A 130 -20.10 -8.40 12.12
CA PRO A 130 -19.98 -7.02 12.58
C PRO A 130 -19.46 -6.95 14.03
N GLU A 131 -18.72 -5.88 14.32
CA GLU A 131 -18.29 -5.56 15.69
C GLU A 131 -19.39 -4.85 16.49
N ILE A 132 -20.26 -4.11 15.77
CA ILE A 132 -21.45 -3.46 16.35
C ILE A 132 -22.63 -4.40 16.15
N GLU A 133 -23.14 -4.93 17.26
CA GLU A 133 -24.17 -5.95 17.29
C GLU A 133 -25.45 -5.49 17.99
N ASP A 134 -26.45 -6.33 17.95
CA ASP A 134 -27.67 -6.22 18.77
C ASP A 134 -27.63 -7.20 19.94
N GLU A 135 -28.54 -7.02 20.89
CA GLU A 135 -28.65 -7.87 22.07
C GLU A 135 -29.02 -9.32 21.73
N PHE A 136 -29.82 -9.51 20.66
CA PHE A 136 -30.22 -10.85 20.26
C PHE A 136 -29.03 -11.72 19.92
N HIS A 137 -28.15 -11.25 19.01
CA HIS A 137 -26.98 -12.03 18.57
C HIS A 137 -25.89 -12.13 19.64
N CYS A 138 -25.79 -11.14 20.53
CA CYS A 138 -24.79 -11.17 21.60
C CYS A 138 -25.23 -11.96 22.83
N PHE A 139 -26.54 -12.00 23.12
CA PHE A 139 -27.02 -12.54 24.39
C PHE A 139 -28.20 -13.50 24.26
N ASP A 140 -29.32 -13.09 23.64
CA ASP A 140 -30.55 -13.90 23.64
C ASP A 140 -30.35 -15.24 22.94
N ALA A 141 -29.78 -15.25 21.75
CA ALA A 141 -29.48 -16.44 20.97
C ALA A 141 -28.44 -17.37 21.64
N LEU A 142 -27.70 -16.84 22.60
CA LEU A 142 -26.69 -17.56 23.39
C LEU A 142 -27.19 -17.92 24.79
N ASN A 143 -28.51 -17.91 24.98
CA ASN A 143 -29.17 -18.29 26.25
C ASN A 143 -28.64 -17.50 27.48
N THR A 144 -28.27 -16.24 27.26
CA THR A 144 -27.85 -15.32 28.34
C THR A 144 -29.09 -14.55 28.79
N PRO A 145 -29.62 -14.75 29.98
CA PRO A 145 -30.87 -14.12 30.44
C PRO A 145 -30.72 -12.59 30.63
N THR A 146 -31.83 -11.89 30.66
CA THR A 146 -31.86 -10.41 30.73
C THR A 146 -31.29 -9.84 32.04
N ASP A 147 -31.32 -10.61 33.12
CA ASP A 147 -30.77 -10.28 34.43
C ASP A 147 -29.30 -10.71 34.61
N HIS A 148 -28.69 -11.28 33.57
CA HIS A 148 -27.28 -11.70 33.65
C HIS A 148 -26.34 -10.50 33.77
N PRO A 149 -25.35 -10.53 34.68
CA PRO A 149 -24.44 -9.41 34.90
C PRO A 149 -23.72 -8.91 33.64
N ALA A 150 -23.38 -9.81 32.71
CA ALA A 150 -22.69 -9.45 31.46
C ALA A 150 -23.49 -8.47 30.57
N ARG A 151 -24.81 -8.33 30.79
CA ARG A 151 -25.66 -7.35 30.08
C ARG A 151 -25.64 -5.95 30.72
N ASN A 152 -24.98 -5.80 31.88
CA ASN A 152 -24.93 -4.51 32.55
C ASN A 152 -24.08 -3.52 31.74
N GLU A 153 -24.51 -2.26 31.70
CA GLU A 153 -23.76 -1.16 31.10
C GLU A 153 -22.36 -0.94 31.73
N LYS A 154 -22.12 -1.51 32.91
CA LYS A 154 -20.81 -1.51 33.55
C LYS A 154 -19.82 -2.45 32.86
N ASP A 155 -20.31 -3.52 32.24
CA ASP A 155 -19.49 -4.57 31.64
C ASP A 155 -19.55 -4.57 30.11
N THR A 156 -20.59 -3.97 29.50
CA THR A 156 -20.82 -3.91 28.05
C THR A 156 -20.91 -2.46 27.55
N PHE A 157 -20.34 -2.19 26.39
CA PHE A 157 -20.45 -0.89 25.72
C PHE A 157 -21.71 -0.83 24.88
N TYR A 158 -22.70 -0.05 25.31
CA TYR A 158 -23.93 0.24 24.60
C TYR A 158 -23.86 1.59 23.88
N PHE A 159 -24.54 1.68 22.76
CA PHE A 159 -24.80 2.91 22.04
C PHE A 159 -26.23 3.43 22.34
N ASP A 160 -26.45 4.71 22.17
CA ASP A 160 -27.77 5.33 22.33
C ASP A 160 -28.85 4.71 21.41
N SER A 161 -28.43 4.07 20.34
CA SER A 161 -29.30 3.36 19.39
C SER A 161 -29.79 1.98 19.89
N GLY A 162 -29.39 1.54 21.07
CA GLY A 162 -29.70 0.20 21.60
C GLY A 162 -28.82 -0.92 21.02
N LYS A 163 -27.82 -0.57 20.19
CA LYS A 163 -26.76 -1.50 19.74
C LYS A 163 -25.64 -1.53 20.76
N LEU A 164 -24.76 -2.50 20.62
CA LEU A 164 -23.62 -2.68 21.51
C LEU A 164 -22.35 -3.10 20.75
N LEU A 165 -21.18 -2.91 21.35
CA LEU A 165 -19.96 -3.57 20.89
C LEU A 165 -19.96 -5.02 21.37
N ARG A 166 -19.72 -5.97 20.45
CA ARG A 166 -19.75 -7.40 20.77
C ARG A 166 -18.77 -7.74 21.91
N THR A 167 -19.27 -8.44 22.92
CA THR A 167 -18.49 -8.87 24.09
C THR A 167 -17.69 -10.15 23.85
N HIS A 168 -17.94 -10.82 22.74
CA HIS A 168 -17.30 -12.06 22.25
C HIS A 168 -17.58 -12.22 20.75
N THR A 169 -16.87 -13.12 20.10
CA THR A 169 -17.07 -13.43 18.67
C THR A 169 -18.16 -14.47 18.40
N SER A 170 -18.86 -14.96 19.44
CA SER A 170 -19.94 -15.95 19.32
C SER A 170 -21.14 -15.47 18.51
N SER A 171 -21.34 -14.16 18.41
CA SER A 171 -22.38 -13.59 17.53
C SER A 171 -22.21 -14.02 16.06
N VAL A 172 -20.96 -14.22 15.60
CA VAL A 172 -20.66 -14.73 14.26
C VAL A 172 -21.20 -16.18 14.09
N GLN A 173 -21.12 -17.00 15.14
CA GLN A 173 -21.66 -18.36 15.11
C GLN A 173 -23.19 -18.33 14.93
N VAL A 174 -23.89 -17.46 15.66
CA VAL A 174 -25.35 -17.28 15.54
C VAL A 174 -25.70 -16.89 14.11
N ARG A 175 -25.09 -15.85 13.56
CA ARG A 175 -25.32 -15.37 12.19
C ARG A 175 -25.03 -16.45 11.14
N THR A 176 -24.00 -17.26 11.37
CA THR A 176 -23.69 -18.38 10.47
C THR A 176 -24.78 -19.44 10.51
N MET A 177 -25.28 -19.80 11.70
CA MET A 177 -26.35 -20.80 11.86
C MET A 177 -27.69 -20.33 11.32
N GLU A 178 -27.95 -19.01 11.29
CA GLU A 178 -29.15 -18.43 10.65
C GLU A 178 -29.12 -18.53 9.12
N THR A 179 -27.92 -18.51 8.52
CA THR A 179 -27.75 -18.43 7.07
C THR A 179 -27.31 -19.72 6.42
N GLN A 180 -26.74 -20.65 7.19
CA GLN A 180 -26.18 -21.92 6.68
C GLN A 180 -26.84 -23.13 7.33
N THR A 181 -27.00 -24.19 6.57
CA THR A 181 -27.45 -25.50 7.08
C THR A 181 -26.26 -26.39 7.39
N PRO A 182 -26.35 -27.23 8.46
CA PRO A 182 -25.30 -28.20 8.73
C PRO A 182 -25.00 -29.14 7.55
N PRO A 183 -23.74 -29.60 7.39
CA PRO A 183 -22.65 -29.45 8.35
C PRO A 183 -22.00 -28.06 8.29
N ILE A 184 -21.75 -27.46 9.45
CA ILE A 184 -21.09 -26.16 9.59
C ILE A 184 -19.74 -26.38 10.28
N ARG A 185 -18.68 -25.80 9.74
CA ARG A 185 -17.34 -25.87 10.33
C ARG A 185 -16.62 -24.55 10.07
N ILE A 186 -16.66 -23.66 11.05
CA ILE A 186 -16.14 -22.30 10.92
C ILE A 186 -15.25 -21.90 12.09
N ILE A 187 -14.40 -20.89 11.84
CA ILE A 187 -13.67 -20.11 12.84
C ILE A 187 -14.02 -18.64 12.69
N ALA A 188 -14.16 -17.96 13.80
CA ALA A 188 -14.48 -16.54 13.89
C ALA A 188 -13.41 -15.80 14.71
N PRO A 189 -12.30 -15.36 14.10
CA PRO A 189 -11.35 -14.46 14.75
C PRO A 189 -11.86 -13.03 14.72
N GLY A 190 -11.63 -12.28 15.78
CA GLY A 190 -11.99 -10.87 15.79
C GLY A 190 -11.74 -10.19 17.12
N SER A 191 -11.96 -8.87 17.15
CA SER A 191 -11.93 -8.09 18.38
C SER A 191 -13.22 -8.30 19.18
N ALA A 192 -13.10 -8.35 20.49
CA ALA A 192 -14.18 -8.33 21.44
C ALA A 192 -13.95 -7.19 22.43
N TYR A 193 -15.03 -6.69 23.01
CA TYR A 193 -15.04 -5.45 23.79
C TYR A 193 -15.71 -5.66 25.12
N ARG A 194 -15.02 -5.32 26.21
CA ARG A 194 -15.57 -5.36 27.57
C ARG A 194 -15.19 -4.11 28.33
N ARG A 195 -16.07 -3.62 29.16
CA ARG A 195 -15.86 -2.41 29.96
C ARG A 195 -15.13 -2.73 31.27
N ASP A 196 -14.09 -3.55 31.17
CA ASP A 196 -13.24 -3.90 32.28
C ASP A 196 -12.32 -2.74 32.68
N GLU A 197 -11.96 -2.64 33.95
CA GLU A 197 -10.88 -1.75 34.39
C GLU A 197 -9.55 -2.22 33.78
N ILE A 198 -8.80 -1.29 33.22
CA ILE A 198 -7.51 -1.58 32.58
C ILE A 198 -6.48 -1.88 33.66
N ASP A 199 -5.94 -3.10 33.67
CA ASP A 199 -4.86 -3.53 34.53
C ASP A 199 -3.75 -4.27 33.74
N ALA A 200 -2.85 -4.98 34.43
CA ALA A 200 -1.77 -5.73 33.78
C ALA A 200 -2.26 -6.92 32.91
N THR A 201 -3.50 -7.37 33.08
CA THR A 201 -4.06 -8.56 32.46
C THR A 201 -5.36 -8.32 31.70
N HIS A 202 -5.98 -7.16 31.88
CA HIS A 202 -7.27 -6.81 31.29
C HIS A 202 -7.15 -5.54 30.43
N LEU A 203 -7.68 -5.59 29.24
CA LEU A 203 -7.87 -4.47 28.33
C LEU A 203 -9.33 -4.43 27.91
N SER A 204 -9.86 -3.23 27.66
CA SER A 204 -11.23 -3.05 27.16
C SER A 204 -11.44 -3.66 25.77
N VAL A 205 -10.37 -3.87 25.01
CA VAL A 205 -10.37 -4.51 23.69
C VAL A 205 -9.38 -5.65 23.69
N PHE A 206 -9.83 -6.82 23.31
CA PHE A 206 -8.99 -8.02 23.19
C PHE A 206 -9.33 -8.83 21.94
N ASN A 207 -8.39 -9.66 21.49
CA ASN A 207 -8.62 -10.53 20.35
C ASN A 207 -9.08 -11.91 20.80
N GLN A 208 -10.10 -12.43 20.13
CA GLN A 208 -10.67 -13.74 20.39
C GLN A 208 -10.73 -14.54 19.09
N LEU A 209 -10.56 -15.85 19.20
CA LEU A 209 -10.77 -16.80 18.11
C LEU A 209 -11.73 -17.87 18.62
N GLU A 210 -12.88 -17.98 18.00
CA GLU A 210 -13.85 -19.03 18.30
C GLU A 210 -13.97 -20.00 17.13
N GLY A 211 -14.33 -21.24 17.43
CA GLY A 211 -14.60 -22.27 16.44
C GLY A 211 -15.98 -22.90 16.68
N LEU A 212 -16.71 -23.14 15.58
CA LEU A 212 -17.97 -23.86 15.61
C LEU A 212 -17.90 -25.06 14.65
N TYR A 213 -18.24 -26.23 15.15
CA TYR A 213 -18.44 -27.43 14.33
C TYR A 213 -19.80 -28.06 14.64
N VAL A 214 -20.70 -28.04 13.67
CA VAL A 214 -22.03 -28.64 13.74
C VAL A 214 -22.11 -29.78 12.72
N GLY A 215 -22.44 -30.98 13.18
CA GLY A 215 -22.56 -32.15 12.32
C GLY A 215 -23.30 -33.27 13.04
N THR A 216 -23.67 -34.35 12.34
CA THR A 216 -24.41 -35.49 12.87
C THR A 216 -23.54 -36.41 13.74
N ASP A 217 -22.23 -36.47 13.44
CA ASP A 217 -21.30 -37.42 14.08
C ASP A 217 -20.23 -36.72 14.93
N VAL A 218 -20.52 -35.50 15.40
CA VAL A 218 -19.57 -34.71 16.22
C VAL A 218 -19.71 -35.14 17.69
N SER A 219 -18.58 -35.45 18.28
CA SER A 219 -18.49 -35.98 19.65
C SER A 219 -17.51 -35.19 20.53
N LEU A 220 -17.53 -35.41 21.83
CA LEU A 220 -16.58 -34.81 22.75
C LEU A 220 -15.09 -35.19 22.47
N PRO A 221 -14.76 -36.44 22.06
CA PRO A 221 -13.42 -36.76 21.56
C PRO A 221 -12.97 -35.90 20.37
N ASP A 222 -13.88 -35.56 19.43
CA ASP A 222 -13.53 -34.72 18.30
C ASP A 222 -13.17 -33.29 18.75
N LEU A 223 -13.89 -32.72 19.72
CA LEU A 223 -13.54 -31.45 20.34
C LEU A 223 -12.16 -31.51 20.98
N LYS A 224 -11.88 -32.57 21.76
CA LYS A 224 -10.57 -32.74 22.40
C LYS A 224 -9.46 -32.87 21.38
N GLY A 225 -9.60 -33.73 20.39
CA GLY A 225 -8.60 -33.96 19.35
C GLY A 225 -8.34 -32.70 18.53
N THR A 226 -9.39 -31.94 18.23
CA THR A 226 -9.25 -30.63 17.53
C THR A 226 -8.42 -29.66 18.34
N LEU A 227 -8.72 -29.51 19.63
CA LEU A 227 -7.99 -28.57 20.50
C LEU A 227 -6.55 -29.03 20.77
N GLU A 228 -6.32 -30.32 21.00
CA GLU A 228 -4.98 -30.89 21.19
C GLU A 228 -4.11 -30.69 19.94
N TYR A 229 -4.65 -31.00 18.77
CA TYR A 229 -3.93 -30.78 17.51
C TYR A 229 -3.61 -29.31 17.31
N PHE A 230 -4.59 -28.42 17.49
CA PHE A 230 -4.40 -26.98 17.34
C PHE A 230 -3.31 -26.43 18.26
N LEU A 231 -3.35 -26.83 19.55
CA LEU A 231 -2.39 -26.36 20.54
C LEU A 231 -0.97 -26.91 20.29
N HIS A 232 -0.86 -28.18 19.84
CA HIS A 232 0.43 -28.76 19.48
C HIS A 232 1.04 -28.11 18.22
N GLU A 233 0.22 -27.78 17.21
CA GLU A 233 0.69 -27.07 16.02
C GLU A 233 1.10 -25.64 16.34
N LEU A 234 0.38 -24.95 17.23
CA LEU A 234 0.63 -23.55 17.56
C LEU A 234 1.79 -23.36 18.53
N PHE A 235 1.89 -24.21 19.56
CA PHE A 235 2.85 -24.08 20.65
C PHE A 235 3.93 -25.15 20.67
N GLY A 236 3.85 -26.10 19.77
CA GLY A 236 4.79 -27.20 19.64
C GLY A 236 4.32 -28.50 20.30
N PRO A 237 4.88 -29.65 19.87
CA PRO A 237 4.40 -30.98 20.24
C PRO A 237 4.63 -31.36 21.72
N ALA A 238 5.47 -30.61 22.43
CA ALA A 238 5.72 -30.83 23.86
C ALA A 238 4.68 -30.14 24.78
N THR A 239 3.66 -29.47 24.19
CA THR A 239 2.62 -28.79 24.96
C THR A 239 1.72 -29.78 25.67
N GLU A 240 1.62 -29.69 26.99
CA GLU A 240 0.67 -30.50 27.78
C GLU A 240 -0.70 -29.83 27.76
N VAL A 241 -1.73 -30.57 27.32
CA VAL A 241 -3.12 -30.10 27.26
C VAL A 241 -3.92 -30.68 28.41
N ARG A 242 -4.64 -29.84 29.17
CA ARG A 242 -5.50 -30.26 30.28
C ARG A 242 -6.91 -29.75 30.05
N PHE A 243 -7.89 -30.61 30.24
CA PHE A 243 -9.32 -30.32 30.16
C PHE A 243 -9.93 -30.32 31.56
N ARG A 244 -10.68 -29.25 31.87
CA ARG A 244 -11.43 -29.13 33.11
C ARG A 244 -12.91 -28.88 32.84
N PRO A 245 -13.85 -29.45 33.60
CA PRO A 245 -15.26 -29.06 33.51
C PRO A 245 -15.43 -27.58 33.78
N HIS A 246 -16.30 -26.95 33.00
CA HIS A 246 -16.67 -25.55 33.16
C HIS A 246 -18.12 -25.35 32.75
N PHE A 247 -18.69 -24.19 32.95
CA PHE A 247 -20.05 -23.85 32.59
C PHE A 247 -20.08 -22.62 31.67
N PHE A 248 -20.87 -22.70 30.60
CA PHE A 248 -21.32 -21.57 29.80
C PHE A 248 -22.83 -21.72 29.53
N PRO A 249 -23.63 -20.64 29.49
CA PRO A 249 -25.09 -20.71 29.34
C PRO A 249 -25.57 -21.45 28.09
N PHE A 250 -24.76 -21.46 27.04
CA PHE A 250 -25.08 -21.99 25.69
C PHE A 250 -24.37 -23.31 25.37
N THR A 251 -23.64 -23.90 26.33
CA THR A 251 -22.90 -25.16 26.07
C THR A 251 -23.18 -26.24 27.11
N GLU A 252 -23.48 -27.45 26.63
CA GLU A 252 -23.61 -28.63 27.50
C GLU A 252 -23.20 -29.91 26.74
N PRO A 253 -22.26 -30.74 27.24
CA PRO A 253 -21.40 -30.51 28.40
C PRO A 253 -20.28 -29.47 28.09
N THR A 254 -19.90 -28.70 29.10
CA THR A 254 -18.83 -27.69 28.95
C THR A 254 -17.53 -28.16 29.58
N LYS A 255 -16.40 -27.86 28.88
CA LYS A 255 -15.04 -28.09 29.40
C LYS A 255 -14.13 -26.94 29.01
N THR A 256 -13.30 -26.50 29.94
CA THR A 256 -12.20 -25.57 29.66
C THR A 256 -10.92 -26.33 29.34
N CYS A 257 -10.25 -25.96 28.26
CA CYS A 257 -8.94 -26.47 27.89
C CYS A 257 -7.86 -25.48 28.35
N CYS A 258 -6.82 -26.00 29.00
CA CYS A 258 -5.62 -25.21 29.36
C CYS A 258 -4.39 -25.91 28.79
N GLY A 259 -3.61 -25.19 27.99
CA GLY A 259 -2.28 -25.62 27.57
C GLY A 259 -1.24 -25.18 28.59
N LYS A 260 -0.33 -26.07 28.97
CA LYS A 260 0.87 -25.74 29.72
C LYS A 260 2.06 -25.80 28.76
N LEU A 261 2.69 -24.65 28.51
CA LEU A 261 3.94 -24.60 27.76
C LEU A 261 5.06 -25.24 28.57
N PRO A 262 5.97 -26.00 27.94
CA PRO A 262 7.19 -26.43 28.59
C PRO A 262 7.95 -25.17 29.01
N VAL A 263 8.30 -25.09 30.29
CA VAL A 263 9.18 -24.04 30.79
C VAL A 263 10.58 -24.36 30.24
N ALA A 264 11.16 -23.40 29.48
CA ALA A 264 12.51 -23.52 28.96
C ALA A 264 13.54 -23.40 30.08
#